data_12635401d7824a85e476e591f85fdd15
#
_entry.id   12635401d7824a85e476e591f85fdd15
#
_cell.length_a   1.000
_cell.length_b   1.000
_cell.length_c   1.000
_cell.angle_alpha   90.00
_cell.angle_beta   90.00
_cell.angle_gamma   90.00
#
_symmetry.space_group_name_H-M   'P 1'
#
loop_
_entity.id
_entity.type
_entity.pdbx_description
1 polymer ?
#
loop_
_entity_poly.entity_id
_entity_poly.type
_entity_poly.pdbx_seq_one_letter_code
_entity_poly.pdbx_strand_id
1 'polypeptide(L)'
;EKKIFIVNFEDLGKGKKYANLVFNPIYHSTKNSPNEYYGPNFACVRDEFRMWKPTKLRNIPKNVTIIFGGLDPTNKTPKILNLIKKFQLKNIHYSVVIGHDYKERKKLLKLILKMREDNFQITLNENVDFLSKIFHESDFAITSNGRTVFELGSLHVPMIVIPVNARENRHTFVDKYDVGYMVQLNDNLSYKKFLKSFKNMCKFNERKKFQNNLKQINLLNGVERVVSTINTSYEHYNK
;
A
#
# COMPACT_ATOMS: atom_id res chain seq x y z
N GLU A 1 34.65 -15.98 20.91
CA GLU A 1 33.47 -15.07 20.74
C GLU A 1 32.50 -15.70 19.75
N LYS A 2 31.19 -15.79 20.10
CA LYS A 2 30.18 -16.25 19.15
C LYS A 2 29.96 -15.18 18.10
N LYS A 3 30.26 -15.47 16.84
CA LYS A 3 29.91 -14.61 15.71
C LYS A 3 28.38 -14.60 15.54
N ILE A 4 27.78 -13.41 15.44
CA ILE A 4 26.34 -13.23 15.26
C ILE A 4 26.07 -12.86 13.80
N PHE A 5 25.21 -13.64 13.13
CA PHE A 5 24.74 -13.32 11.80
C PHE A 5 23.57 -12.33 11.87
N ILE A 6 23.73 -11.15 11.30
CA ILE A 6 22.79 -10.03 11.40
C ILE A 6 22.07 -9.81 10.07
N VAL A 7 20.74 -9.80 10.12
CA VAL A 7 19.87 -9.49 8.97
C VAL A 7 19.06 -8.22 9.30
N ASN A 8 19.17 -7.20 8.46
CA ASN A 8 18.41 -5.96 8.59
C ASN A 8 17.31 -5.86 7.54
N PHE A 9 16.18 -5.29 7.93
CA PHE A 9 15.09 -4.94 7.02
C PHE A 9 14.86 -3.44 6.99
N GLU A 10 14.70 -2.88 5.78
CA GLU A 10 14.36 -1.47 5.53
C GLU A 10 15.36 -0.47 6.15
N ASP A 11 16.63 -0.83 6.16
CA ASP A 11 17.72 0.03 6.66
C ASP A 11 18.46 0.72 5.51
N LEU A 12 18.27 2.04 5.41
CA LEU A 12 19.04 2.94 4.54
C LEU A 12 20.13 3.72 5.31
N GLY A 13 20.22 3.49 6.61
CA GLY A 13 21.12 4.22 7.51
C GLY A 13 22.51 3.60 7.60
N LYS A 14 23.24 4.08 8.61
CA LYS A 14 24.62 3.61 8.90
C LYS A 14 24.63 2.19 9.50
N GLY A 15 23.51 1.70 10.05
CA GLY A 15 23.40 0.38 10.65
C GLY A 15 23.63 -0.76 9.67
N LYS A 16 23.26 -0.56 8.41
CA LYS A 16 23.43 -1.57 7.35
C LYS A 16 24.86 -2.07 7.17
N LYS A 17 25.88 -1.28 7.49
CA LYS A 17 27.28 -1.69 7.40
C LYS A 17 27.68 -2.79 8.39
N TYR A 18 26.88 -3.01 9.43
CA TYR A 18 27.10 -4.05 10.44
C TYR A 18 26.26 -5.31 10.17
N ALA A 19 25.38 -5.27 9.17
CA ALA A 19 24.55 -6.39 8.81
C ALA A 19 25.23 -7.29 7.76
N ASN A 20 25.03 -8.59 7.89
CA ASN A 20 25.44 -9.57 6.89
C ASN A 20 24.53 -9.53 5.67
N LEU A 21 23.23 -9.25 5.90
CA LEU A 21 22.23 -9.07 4.83
C LEU A 21 21.33 -7.88 5.14
N VAL A 22 20.92 -7.15 4.09
CA VAL A 22 19.96 -6.05 4.19
C VAL A 22 18.88 -6.22 3.11
N PHE A 23 17.61 -6.27 3.51
CA PHE A 23 16.47 -6.32 2.60
C PHE A 23 15.70 -5.00 2.61
N ASN A 24 15.65 -4.35 1.46
CA ASN A 24 15.03 -3.03 1.26
C ASN A 24 13.93 -3.09 0.18
N PRO A 25 12.81 -3.82 0.39
CA PRO A 25 11.81 -4.08 -0.64
C PRO A 25 11.12 -2.81 -1.17
N ILE A 26 10.93 -1.82 -0.32
CA ILE A 26 10.22 -0.57 -0.65
C ILE A 26 11.09 0.39 -1.48
N TYR A 27 12.41 0.25 -1.35
CA TYR A 27 13.36 1.13 -1.99
C TYR A 27 13.92 0.52 -3.28
N HIS A 28 14.50 1.38 -4.09
CA HIS A 28 15.28 0.97 -5.24
C HIS A 28 16.74 1.41 -5.06
N SER A 29 17.68 0.59 -5.50
CA SER A 29 19.09 0.96 -5.61
C SER A 29 19.57 0.70 -7.02
N THR A 30 20.43 1.59 -7.50
CA THR A 30 21.26 1.40 -8.71
C THR A 30 22.63 0.85 -8.37
N LYS A 31 22.99 0.75 -7.08
CA LYS A 31 24.27 0.22 -6.62
C LYS A 31 24.14 -1.27 -6.34
N ASN A 32 24.98 -2.05 -6.97
CA ASN A 32 25.14 -3.45 -6.65
C ASN A 32 25.98 -3.60 -5.39
N SER A 33 25.37 -4.11 -4.34
CA SER A 33 26.07 -4.52 -3.12
C SER A 33 25.77 -6.00 -2.91
N PRO A 34 26.76 -6.85 -2.66
CA PRO A 34 26.56 -8.30 -2.62
C PRO A 34 25.65 -8.77 -1.50
N ASN A 35 25.41 -7.94 -0.49
CA ASN A 35 24.60 -8.24 0.68
C ASN A 35 23.37 -7.34 0.85
N GLU A 36 23.05 -6.48 -0.13
CA GLU A 36 21.89 -5.59 -0.10
C GLU A 36 20.89 -5.95 -1.20
N TYR A 37 19.66 -6.27 -0.82
CA TYR A 37 18.59 -6.72 -1.70
C TYR A 37 17.48 -5.68 -1.75
N TYR A 38 17.16 -5.20 -2.94
CA TYR A 38 16.23 -4.11 -3.17
C TYR A 38 15.06 -4.54 -4.05
N GLY A 39 13.93 -3.87 -3.86
CA GLY A 39 12.76 -3.99 -4.72
C GLY A 39 11.73 -5.03 -4.29
N PRO A 40 10.58 -5.07 -4.99
CA PRO A 40 9.38 -5.77 -4.55
C PRO A 40 9.51 -7.29 -4.48
N ASN A 41 10.51 -7.87 -5.15
CA ASN A 41 10.77 -9.31 -5.08
C ASN A 41 11.09 -9.81 -3.66
N PHE A 42 11.51 -8.92 -2.77
CA PHE A 42 11.82 -9.20 -1.37
C PHE A 42 10.76 -8.68 -0.40
N ALA A 43 9.59 -8.26 -0.91
CA ALA A 43 8.48 -7.84 -0.08
C ALA A 43 7.83 -9.04 0.60
N CYS A 44 7.82 -9.05 1.93
CA CYS A 44 7.15 -10.08 2.72
C CYS A 44 5.68 -9.72 2.88
N VAL A 45 4.84 -10.30 2.05
CA VAL A 45 3.38 -10.15 2.10
C VAL A 45 2.79 -11.26 2.98
N ARG A 46 1.78 -10.95 3.80
CA ARG A 46 1.12 -11.91 4.70
C ARG A 46 0.44 -13.04 3.92
N ASP A 47 0.38 -14.22 4.51
CA ASP A 47 -0.16 -15.43 3.84
C ASP A 47 -1.64 -15.32 3.47
N GLU A 48 -2.42 -14.52 4.19
CA GLU A 48 -3.83 -14.28 3.86
C GLU A 48 -4.05 -13.80 2.41
N PHE A 49 -3.07 -13.11 1.81
CA PHE A 49 -3.15 -12.62 0.44
C PHE A 49 -2.94 -13.73 -0.61
N ARG A 50 -2.37 -14.87 -0.24
CA ARG A 50 -2.22 -16.06 -1.11
C ARG A 50 -3.53 -16.83 -1.31
N MET A 51 -4.49 -16.64 -0.42
CA MET A 51 -5.78 -17.36 -0.45
C MET A 51 -6.70 -16.88 -1.58
N TRP A 52 -6.41 -15.72 -2.17
CA TRP A 52 -7.29 -15.09 -3.15
C TRP A 52 -6.71 -15.14 -4.56
N LYS A 53 -7.59 -15.37 -5.54
CA LYS A 53 -7.23 -15.09 -6.94
C LYS A 53 -7.13 -13.58 -7.14
N PRO A 54 -6.35 -13.12 -8.14
CA PRO A 54 -6.29 -11.70 -8.47
C PRO A 54 -7.68 -11.09 -8.70
N THR A 55 -7.86 -9.86 -8.24
CA THR A 55 -9.11 -9.12 -8.34
C THR A 55 -9.57 -9.00 -9.80
N LYS A 56 -10.85 -9.29 -10.05
CA LYS A 56 -11.46 -9.06 -11.37
C LYS A 56 -11.88 -7.60 -11.49
N LEU A 57 -11.43 -6.94 -12.56
CA LEU A 57 -11.83 -5.56 -12.84
C LEU A 57 -13.30 -5.50 -13.31
N ARG A 58 -14.06 -4.58 -12.71
CA ARG A 58 -15.38 -4.17 -13.20
C ARG A 58 -15.23 -3.04 -14.22
N ASN A 59 -16.12 -2.94 -15.21
CA ASN A 59 -16.09 -1.82 -16.16
C ASN A 59 -16.24 -0.47 -15.44
N ILE A 60 -17.20 -0.39 -14.54
CA ILE A 60 -17.44 0.77 -13.68
C ILE A 60 -17.03 0.37 -12.26
N PRO A 61 -16.18 1.13 -11.58
CA PRO A 61 -15.79 0.81 -10.21
C PRO A 61 -16.97 0.98 -9.26
N LYS A 62 -17.14 0.00 -8.37
CA LYS A 62 -18.19 0.01 -7.35
C LYS A 62 -17.64 0.09 -5.94
N ASN A 63 -16.44 -0.45 -5.70
CA ASN A 63 -15.84 -0.55 -4.38
C ASN A 63 -14.47 0.11 -4.36
N VAL A 64 -14.25 1.03 -3.43
CA VAL A 64 -12.96 1.69 -3.19
C VAL A 64 -12.59 1.54 -1.73
N THR A 65 -11.41 0.97 -1.47
CA THR A 65 -10.88 0.90 -0.11
C THR A 65 -10.07 2.15 0.23
N ILE A 66 -10.26 2.68 1.44
CA ILE A 66 -9.49 3.79 2.00
C ILE A 66 -8.79 3.30 3.26
N ILE A 67 -7.45 3.28 3.25
CA ILE A 67 -6.64 2.79 4.37
C ILE A 67 -5.30 3.54 4.44
N PHE A 68 -4.98 4.11 5.61
CA PHE A 68 -3.71 4.82 5.86
C PHE A 68 -2.91 4.17 7.00
N GLY A 69 -2.83 2.82 6.96
CA GLY A 69 -2.32 2.02 8.07
C GLY A 69 -3.28 2.00 9.26
N GLY A 70 -2.90 1.28 10.32
CA GLY A 70 -3.77 1.13 11.49
C GLY A 70 -3.96 2.42 12.29
N LEU A 71 -2.95 3.29 12.31
CA LEU A 71 -2.93 4.50 13.14
C LEU A 71 -3.40 5.76 12.41
N ASP A 72 -3.24 5.83 11.08
CA ASP A 72 -3.41 7.05 10.27
C ASP A 72 -2.87 8.32 10.98
N PRO A 73 -1.57 8.41 11.27
CA PRO A 73 -1.02 9.41 12.19
C PRO A 73 -1.16 10.86 11.70
N THR A 74 -1.47 11.05 10.43
CA THR A 74 -1.65 12.36 9.80
C THR A 74 -3.09 12.67 9.41
N ASN A 75 -4.05 11.85 9.90
CA ASN A 75 -5.47 12.02 9.62
C ASN A 75 -5.79 12.19 8.13
N LYS A 76 -5.23 11.34 7.28
CA LYS A 76 -5.51 11.36 5.85
C LYS A 76 -6.91 10.84 5.54
N THR A 77 -7.40 9.85 6.29
CA THR A 77 -8.75 9.27 6.10
C THR A 77 -9.84 10.34 6.08
N PRO A 78 -10.02 11.19 7.11
CA PRO A 78 -11.05 12.23 7.08
C PRO A 78 -10.77 13.30 6.00
N LYS A 79 -9.52 13.58 5.66
CA LYS A 79 -9.19 14.51 4.56
C LYS A 79 -9.68 13.96 3.21
N ILE A 80 -9.45 12.67 2.94
CA ILE A 80 -9.94 12.01 1.72
C ILE A 80 -11.46 11.98 1.68
N LEU A 81 -12.13 11.64 2.78
CA LEU A 81 -13.59 11.65 2.84
C LEU A 81 -14.18 13.04 2.58
N ASN A 82 -13.55 14.10 3.13
CA ASN A 82 -13.95 15.47 2.84
C ASN A 82 -13.74 15.85 1.37
N LEU A 83 -12.68 15.37 0.71
CA LEU A 83 -12.49 15.58 -0.75
C LEU A 83 -13.54 14.81 -1.56
N ILE A 84 -13.83 13.56 -1.19
CA ILE A 84 -14.90 12.76 -1.81
C ILE A 84 -16.25 13.50 -1.71
N LYS A 85 -16.57 14.04 -0.52
CA LYS A 85 -17.77 14.83 -0.30
C LYS A 85 -17.74 16.13 -1.12
N LYS A 86 -16.65 16.90 -1.07
CA LYS A 86 -16.47 18.15 -1.81
C LYS A 86 -16.66 17.98 -3.32
N PHE A 87 -16.14 16.90 -3.88
CA PHE A 87 -16.19 16.62 -5.32
C PHE A 87 -17.40 15.77 -5.73
N GLN A 88 -18.32 15.47 -4.79
CA GLN A 88 -19.55 14.70 -5.02
C GLN A 88 -19.29 13.35 -5.72
N LEU A 89 -18.24 12.64 -5.28
CA LEU A 89 -17.84 11.33 -5.85
C LEU A 89 -18.76 10.25 -5.29
N LYS A 90 -20.01 10.25 -5.75
CA LYS A 90 -21.08 9.30 -5.38
C LYS A 90 -21.08 8.08 -6.30
N ASN A 91 -22.02 7.14 -6.07
CA ASN A 91 -22.20 5.89 -6.83
C ASN A 91 -21.04 4.88 -6.67
N ILE A 92 -20.24 5.05 -5.65
CA ILE A 92 -19.16 4.16 -5.24
C ILE A 92 -19.35 3.86 -3.76
N HIS A 93 -19.18 2.61 -3.38
CA HIS A 93 -19.10 2.18 -2.00
C HIS A 93 -17.66 2.34 -1.50
N TYR A 94 -17.48 3.04 -0.38
CA TYR A 94 -16.19 3.28 0.25
C TYR A 94 -16.02 2.39 1.48
N SER A 95 -15.08 1.45 1.43
CA SER A 95 -14.65 0.65 2.57
C SER A 95 -13.52 1.39 3.29
N VAL A 96 -13.84 2.08 4.36
CA VAL A 96 -12.85 2.78 5.20
C VAL A 96 -12.31 1.80 6.23
N VAL A 97 -10.99 1.67 6.32
CA VAL A 97 -10.33 0.76 7.27
C VAL A 97 -9.47 1.56 8.23
N ILE A 98 -9.66 1.34 9.53
CA ILE A 98 -8.85 1.88 10.63
C ILE A 98 -8.45 0.77 11.61
N GLY A 99 -7.32 0.94 12.25
CA GLY A 99 -6.87 0.01 13.30
C GLY A 99 -7.34 0.43 14.68
N HIS A 100 -7.00 -0.41 15.68
CA HIS A 100 -7.41 -0.24 17.08
C HIS A 100 -6.96 1.10 17.68
N ASP A 101 -5.75 1.53 17.39
CA ASP A 101 -5.13 2.71 18.02
C ASP A 101 -5.38 4.02 17.25
N TYR A 102 -6.35 4.04 16.34
CA TYR A 102 -6.73 5.26 15.64
C TYR A 102 -7.39 6.27 16.58
N LYS A 103 -6.73 7.37 16.87
CA LYS A 103 -7.10 8.32 17.94
C LYS A 103 -8.37 9.12 17.64
N GLU A 104 -8.63 9.47 16.39
CA GLU A 104 -9.72 10.39 15.99
C GLU A 104 -11.04 9.66 15.63
N ARG A 105 -11.21 8.43 16.13
CA ARG A 105 -12.34 7.54 15.82
C ARG A 105 -13.71 8.22 15.94
N LYS A 106 -13.95 8.94 17.06
CA LYS A 106 -15.24 9.62 17.30
C LYS A 106 -15.55 10.68 16.23
N LYS A 107 -14.54 11.46 15.82
CA LYS A 107 -14.70 12.50 14.79
C LYS A 107 -14.91 11.87 13.40
N LEU A 108 -14.19 10.81 13.10
CA LEU A 108 -14.35 10.06 11.85
C LEU A 108 -15.75 9.48 11.74
N LEU A 109 -16.27 8.85 12.80
CA LEU A 109 -17.61 8.28 12.82
C LEU A 109 -18.70 9.35 12.57
N LYS A 110 -18.59 10.51 13.22
CA LYS A 110 -19.50 11.65 12.97
C LYS A 110 -19.48 12.11 11.51
N LEU A 111 -18.29 12.19 10.91
CA LEU A 111 -18.14 12.54 9.49
C LEU A 111 -18.82 11.50 8.59
N ILE A 112 -18.59 10.21 8.85
CA ILE A 112 -19.19 9.12 8.06
C ILE A 112 -20.72 9.14 8.17
N LEU A 113 -21.28 9.30 9.37
CA LEU A 113 -22.72 9.39 9.56
C LEU A 113 -23.33 10.53 8.75
N LYS A 114 -22.73 11.75 8.84
CA LYS A 114 -23.17 12.89 8.05
C LYS A 114 -23.05 12.67 6.53
N MET A 115 -22.02 11.93 6.07
CA MET A 115 -21.90 11.61 4.65
C MET A 115 -22.94 10.57 4.22
N ARG A 116 -23.31 9.62 5.08
CA ARG A 116 -24.39 8.67 4.79
C ARG A 116 -25.76 9.37 4.65
N GLU A 117 -26.03 10.38 5.48
CA GLU A 117 -27.21 11.26 5.32
C GLU A 117 -27.21 11.98 3.97
N ASP A 118 -26.04 12.35 3.46
CA ASP A 118 -25.84 12.94 2.12
C ASP A 118 -25.83 11.86 0.98
N ASN A 119 -26.29 10.62 1.26
CA ASN A 119 -26.36 9.47 0.34
C ASN A 119 -25.00 8.95 -0.18
N PHE A 120 -23.92 9.08 0.59
CA PHE A 120 -22.67 8.36 0.31
C PHE A 120 -22.75 6.94 0.90
N GLN A 121 -22.32 5.95 0.14
CA GLN A 121 -22.19 4.57 0.60
C GLN A 121 -20.83 4.36 1.25
N ILE A 122 -20.78 4.29 2.57
CA ILE A 122 -19.53 4.15 3.32
C ILE A 122 -19.69 3.07 4.40
N THR A 123 -18.77 2.12 4.44
CA THR A 123 -18.61 1.16 5.54
C THR A 123 -17.33 1.48 6.30
N LEU A 124 -17.42 1.59 7.63
CA LEU A 124 -16.26 1.66 8.52
C LEU A 124 -15.92 0.26 8.99
N ASN A 125 -14.72 -0.18 8.69
CA ASN A 125 -14.16 -1.47 9.09
C ASN A 125 -13.08 -1.19 10.15
N GLU A 126 -13.29 -1.70 11.34
CA GLU A 126 -12.42 -1.47 12.49
C GLU A 126 -11.79 -2.79 12.92
N ASN A 127 -10.49 -2.78 13.20
CA ASN A 127 -9.76 -3.93 13.74
C ASN A 127 -9.95 -5.20 12.91
N VAL A 128 -9.75 -5.07 11.61
CA VAL A 128 -9.96 -6.15 10.65
C VAL A 128 -8.81 -7.15 10.74
N ASP A 129 -9.11 -8.41 11.05
CA ASP A 129 -8.13 -9.49 11.11
C ASP A 129 -7.62 -9.87 9.71
N PHE A 130 -8.51 -9.91 8.72
CA PHE A 130 -8.20 -10.27 7.35
C PHE A 130 -8.50 -9.13 6.38
N LEU A 131 -7.47 -8.33 6.05
CA LEU A 131 -7.59 -7.24 5.08
C LEU A 131 -7.73 -7.75 3.65
N SER A 132 -7.26 -8.95 3.39
CA SER A 132 -7.22 -9.55 2.06
C SER A 132 -8.59 -9.62 1.40
N LYS A 133 -9.66 -9.90 2.16
CA LYS A 133 -11.04 -9.91 1.65
C LYS A 133 -11.46 -8.53 1.15
N ILE A 134 -11.25 -7.48 1.97
CA ILE A 134 -11.63 -6.10 1.62
C ILE A 134 -10.86 -5.64 0.37
N PHE A 135 -9.57 -5.97 0.30
CA PHE A 135 -8.73 -5.61 -0.85
C PHE A 135 -9.14 -6.38 -2.11
N HIS A 136 -9.44 -7.67 -1.98
CA HIS A 136 -9.93 -8.49 -3.10
C HIS A 136 -11.24 -7.97 -3.71
N GLU A 137 -12.13 -7.41 -2.91
CA GLU A 137 -13.40 -6.84 -3.35
C GLU A 137 -13.25 -5.44 -3.96
N SER A 138 -12.08 -4.81 -3.84
CA SER A 138 -11.84 -3.43 -4.27
C SER A 138 -11.51 -3.31 -5.76
N ASP A 139 -12.10 -2.32 -6.41
CA ASP A 139 -11.75 -1.96 -7.80
C ASP A 139 -10.45 -1.13 -7.88
N PHE A 140 -10.20 -0.36 -6.84
CA PHE A 140 -8.93 0.30 -6.55
C PHE A 140 -8.89 0.74 -5.08
N ALA A 141 -7.72 1.14 -4.59
CA ALA A 141 -7.57 1.61 -3.22
C ALA A 141 -6.95 3.02 -3.16
N ILE A 142 -7.24 3.72 -2.05
CA ILE A 142 -6.57 4.98 -1.65
C ILE A 142 -5.82 4.67 -0.36
N THR A 143 -4.50 4.77 -0.40
CA THR A 143 -3.66 4.29 0.72
C THR A 143 -2.44 5.18 0.94
N SER A 144 -1.72 4.94 2.03
CA SER A 144 -0.37 5.49 2.21
C SER A 144 0.65 4.77 1.33
N ASN A 145 1.86 5.35 1.19
CA ASN A 145 2.93 4.74 0.41
C ASN A 145 3.81 3.82 1.29
N GLY A 146 3.16 3.03 2.17
CA GLY A 146 3.80 2.05 3.05
C GLY A 146 3.77 0.63 2.48
N ARG A 147 3.85 -0.38 3.35
CA ARG A 147 3.84 -1.81 2.96
C ARG A 147 2.52 -2.27 2.35
N THR A 148 1.41 -1.59 2.66
CA THR A 148 0.09 -1.89 2.10
C THR A 148 0.06 -1.86 0.57
N VAL A 149 0.99 -1.12 -0.07
CA VAL A 149 1.11 -1.12 -1.54
C VAL A 149 1.46 -2.50 -2.10
N PHE A 150 2.24 -3.31 -1.36
CA PHE A 150 2.58 -4.68 -1.76
C PHE A 150 1.42 -5.65 -1.53
N GLU A 151 0.68 -5.46 -0.44
CA GLU A 151 -0.52 -6.24 -0.14
C GLU A 151 -1.58 -6.04 -1.23
N LEU A 152 -1.89 -4.79 -1.58
CA LEU A 152 -2.78 -4.45 -2.70
C LEU A 152 -2.24 -4.97 -4.03
N GLY A 153 -0.93 -4.78 -4.26
CA GLY A 153 -0.25 -5.22 -5.47
C GLY A 153 -0.33 -6.74 -5.67
N SER A 154 -0.23 -7.53 -4.61
CA SER A 154 -0.32 -9.00 -4.66
C SER A 154 -1.69 -9.50 -5.13
N LEU A 155 -2.75 -8.73 -4.91
CA LEU A 155 -4.10 -8.97 -5.41
C LEU A 155 -4.37 -8.27 -6.74
N HIS A 156 -3.37 -7.61 -7.32
CA HIS A 156 -3.46 -6.82 -8.55
C HIS A 156 -4.48 -5.67 -8.45
N VAL A 157 -4.62 -5.06 -7.29
CA VAL A 157 -5.51 -3.91 -7.04
C VAL A 157 -4.76 -2.61 -7.34
N PRO A 158 -5.19 -1.81 -8.34
CA PRO A 158 -4.62 -0.49 -8.62
C PRO A 158 -4.80 0.46 -7.43
N MET A 159 -3.92 1.47 -7.30
CA MET A 159 -3.94 2.31 -6.12
C MET A 159 -3.66 3.79 -6.41
N ILE A 160 -4.24 4.66 -5.56
CA ILE A 160 -3.83 6.05 -5.41
C ILE A 160 -3.10 6.12 -4.07
N VAL A 161 -1.82 6.45 -4.09
CA VAL A 161 -1.02 6.55 -2.87
C VAL A 161 -0.79 7.99 -2.46
N ILE A 162 -0.88 8.23 -1.16
CA ILE A 162 -0.70 9.53 -0.55
C ILE A 162 0.28 9.36 0.61
N PRO A 163 1.56 9.70 0.42
CA PRO A 163 2.56 9.56 1.46
C PRO A 163 2.18 10.32 2.73
N VAL A 164 2.37 9.70 3.89
CA VAL A 164 2.03 10.29 5.18
C VAL A 164 3.23 10.91 5.91
N ASN A 165 4.43 10.64 5.43
CA ASN A 165 5.68 11.16 6.01
C ASN A 165 6.82 11.22 4.98
N ALA A 166 7.94 11.83 5.36
CA ALA A 166 9.12 11.99 4.51
C ALA A 166 9.76 10.66 4.10
N ARG A 167 9.63 9.60 4.91
CA ARG A 167 10.11 8.26 4.57
C ARG A 167 9.32 7.71 3.39
N GLU A 168 7.99 7.76 3.45
CA GLU A 168 7.11 7.26 2.40
C GLU A 168 7.25 8.02 1.07
N ASN A 169 7.66 9.30 1.11
CA ASN A 169 7.98 10.07 -0.11
C ASN A 169 9.15 9.48 -0.92
N ARG A 170 9.98 8.66 -0.30
CA ARG A 170 11.13 8.00 -0.95
C ARG A 170 10.81 6.61 -1.48
N HIS A 171 9.61 6.09 -1.24
CA HIS A 171 9.18 4.79 -1.72
C HIS A 171 8.80 4.90 -3.21
N THR A 172 9.43 4.09 -4.05
CA THR A 172 9.37 4.23 -5.51
C THR A 172 8.51 3.19 -6.20
N PHE A 173 7.91 2.26 -5.45
CA PHE A 173 7.18 1.12 -6.03
C PHE A 173 6.10 1.56 -7.02
N VAL A 174 5.21 2.47 -6.62
CA VAL A 174 4.05 2.86 -7.42
C VAL A 174 4.46 3.57 -8.71
N ASP A 175 5.38 4.52 -8.63
CA ASP A 175 5.82 5.29 -9.80
C ASP A 175 6.71 4.45 -10.71
N LYS A 176 7.66 3.69 -10.14
CA LYS A 176 8.63 2.91 -10.91
C LYS A 176 7.97 1.78 -11.72
N TYR A 177 6.97 1.14 -11.15
CA TYR A 177 6.29 0.02 -11.80
C TYR A 177 5.00 0.44 -12.49
N ASP A 178 4.65 1.73 -12.45
CA ASP A 178 3.44 2.30 -13.06
C ASP A 178 2.19 1.48 -12.69
N VAL A 179 1.94 1.36 -11.37
CA VAL A 179 0.86 0.54 -10.81
C VAL A 179 -0.24 1.35 -10.14
N GLY A 180 -0.19 2.66 -10.26
CA GLY A 180 -1.14 3.58 -9.66
C GLY A 180 -0.72 5.04 -9.82
N TYR A 181 -1.28 5.89 -8.97
CA TYR A 181 -0.94 7.32 -8.90
C TYR A 181 -0.37 7.68 -7.55
N MET A 182 0.71 8.47 -7.52
CA MET A 182 1.18 9.10 -6.30
C MET A 182 0.74 10.57 -6.26
N VAL A 183 0.08 10.97 -5.17
CA VAL A 183 -0.50 12.31 -4.99
C VAL A 183 -0.12 12.85 -3.62
N GLN A 184 0.34 14.10 -3.59
CA GLN A 184 0.48 14.86 -2.34
C GLN A 184 -0.86 15.52 -1.98
N LEU A 185 -1.10 15.81 -0.70
CA LEU A 185 -2.30 16.52 -0.24
C LEU A 185 -1.92 17.71 0.65
N ASN A 186 -1.26 18.70 0.05
CA ASN A 186 -0.72 19.85 0.79
C ASN A 186 -1.50 21.15 0.54
N ASP A 187 -2.12 21.28 -0.66
CA ASP A 187 -2.75 22.51 -1.13
C ASP A 187 -3.89 22.25 -2.13
N ASN A 188 -4.51 23.32 -2.61
CA ASN A 188 -5.61 23.24 -3.57
C ASN A 188 -5.18 22.63 -4.93
N LEU A 189 -3.93 22.78 -5.34
CA LEU A 189 -3.43 22.20 -6.59
C LEU A 189 -3.34 20.67 -6.46
N SER A 190 -2.86 20.19 -5.32
CA SER A 190 -2.79 18.76 -5.03
C SER A 190 -4.18 18.12 -4.91
N TYR A 191 -5.20 18.87 -4.44
CA TYR A 191 -6.59 18.41 -4.44
C TYR A 191 -7.14 18.24 -5.86
N LYS A 192 -6.78 19.13 -6.80
CA LYS A 192 -7.12 18.97 -8.22
C LYS A 192 -6.43 17.77 -8.83
N LYS A 193 -5.15 17.52 -8.48
CA LYS A 193 -4.41 16.32 -8.90
C LYS A 193 -5.09 15.06 -8.36
N PHE A 194 -5.46 15.02 -7.09
CA PHE A 194 -6.24 13.92 -6.51
C PHE A 194 -7.52 13.64 -7.30
N LEU A 195 -8.32 14.67 -7.57
CA LEU A 195 -9.56 14.55 -8.35
C LEU A 195 -9.29 13.98 -9.75
N LYS A 196 -8.24 14.47 -10.44
CA LYS A 196 -7.83 13.95 -11.75
C LYS A 196 -7.46 12.47 -11.67
N SER A 197 -6.63 12.08 -10.70
CA SER A 197 -6.23 10.69 -10.48
C SER A 197 -7.42 9.81 -10.16
N PHE A 198 -8.35 10.26 -9.31
CA PHE A 198 -9.58 9.55 -8.99
C PHE A 198 -10.45 9.34 -10.24
N LYS A 199 -10.70 10.39 -11.03
CA LYS A 199 -11.47 10.29 -12.29
C LYS A 199 -10.82 9.34 -13.29
N ASN A 200 -9.50 9.34 -13.40
CA ASN A 200 -8.77 8.41 -14.25
C ASN A 200 -8.91 6.98 -13.72
N MET A 201 -8.82 6.78 -12.41
CA MET A 201 -9.01 5.48 -11.77
C MET A 201 -10.43 4.93 -11.97
N CYS A 202 -11.42 5.79 -12.23
CA CYS A 202 -12.76 5.36 -12.63
C CYS A 202 -12.81 4.78 -14.06
N LYS A 203 -11.83 5.05 -14.92
CA LYS A 203 -11.78 4.51 -16.29
C LYS A 203 -11.26 3.07 -16.27
N PHE A 204 -11.95 2.17 -16.96
CA PHE A 204 -11.58 0.75 -17.03
C PHE A 204 -10.16 0.54 -17.59
N ASN A 205 -9.83 1.20 -18.70
CA ASN A 205 -8.55 1.02 -19.38
C ASN A 205 -7.37 1.43 -18.50
N GLU A 206 -7.54 2.45 -17.66
CA GLU A 206 -6.51 2.90 -16.73
C GLU A 206 -6.25 1.86 -15.64
N ARG A 207 -7.31 1.34 -15.01
CA ARG A 207 -7.18 0.27 -14.02
C ARG A 207 -6.62 -1.01 -14.63
N LYS A 208 -7.03 -1.35 -15.86
CA LYS A 208 -6.51 -2.51 -16.59
C LYS A 208 -5.02 -2.39 -16.88
N LYS A 209 -4.55 -1.18 -17.27
CA LYS A 209 -3.12 -0.89 -17.44
C LYS A 209 -2.35 -1.19 -16.16
N PHE A 210 -2.75 -0.59 -15.04
CA PHE A 210 -2.08 -0.80 -13.75
C PHE A 210 -2.14 -2.25 -13.29
N GLN A 211 -3.28 -2.92 -13.45
CA GLN A 211 -3.39 -4.34 -13.13
C GLN A 211 -2.46 -5.21 -13.98
N ASN A 212 -2.30 -4.92 -15.26
CA ASN A 212 -1.37 -5.66 -16.13
C ASN A 212 0.08 -5.47 -15.69
N ASN A 213 0.45 -4.27 -15.25
CA ASN A 213 1.78 -4.01 -14.71
C ASN A 213 1.99 -4.78 -13.39
N LEU A 214 1.01 -4.81 -12.49
CA LEU A 214 1.06 -5.59 -11.25
C LEU A 214 1.24 -7.09 -11.48
N LYS A 215 0.64 -7.65 -12.54
CA LYS A 215 0.80 -9.07 -12.90
C LYS A 215 2.24 -9.47 -13.25
N GLN A 216 3.07 -8.52 -13.65
CA GLN A 216 4.48 -8.78 -13.97
C GLN A 216 5.37 -8.83 -12.72
N ILE A 217 4.81 -8.51 -11.54
CA ILE A 217 5.56 -8.42 -10.30
C ILE A 217 5.19 -9.59 -9.40
N ASN A 218 6.16 -10.45 -9.11
CA ASN A 218 5.93 -11.60 -8.22
C ASN A 218 6.08 -11.18 -6.75
N LEU A 219 4.99 -10.68 -6.15
CA LEU A 219 4.96 -10.24 -4.76
C LEU A 219 4.72 -11.39 -3.76
N LEU A 220 4.04 -12.45 -4.17
CA LEU A 220 3.64 -13.51 -3.23
C LEU A 220 4.80 -14.42 -2.78
N ASN A 221 5.89 -14.48 -3.54
CA ASN A 221 7.05 -15.33 -3.22
C ASN A 221 8.19 -14.57 -2.53
N GLY A 222 7.91 -13.38 -1.96
CA GLY A 222 8.93 -12.56 -1.29
C GLY A 222 9.49 -13.21 -0.04
N VAL A 223 8.64 -13.84 0.76
CA VAL A 223 9.05 -14.54 2.00
C VAL A 223 10.01 -15.68 1.67
N GLU A 224 9.68 -16.53 0.70
CA GLU A 224 10.53 -17.67 0.30
C GLU A 224 11.88 -17.20 -0.22
N ARG A 225 11.92 -16.11 -1.01
CA ARG A 225 13.19 -15.55 -1.49
C ARG A 225 14.05 -15.01 -0.35
N VAL A 226 13.44 -14.28 0.58
CA VAL A 226 14.13 -13.77 1.76
C VAL A 226 14.70 -14.90 2.58
N VAL A 227 13.89 -15.92 2.92
CA VAL A 227 14.33 -17.08 3.72
C VAL A 227 15.43 -17.88 3.02
N SER A 228 15.26 -18.17 1.71
CA SER A 228 16.29 -18.86 0.92
C SER A 228 17.62 -18.10 0.89
N THR A 229 17.54 -16.77 0.69
CA THR A 229 18.75 -15.92 0.69
C THR A 229 19.45 -15.93 2.06
N ILE A 230 18.68 -15.86 3.15
CA ILE A 230 19.22 -15.91 4.51
C ILE A 230 19.90 -17.25 4.75
N ASN A 231 19.25 -18.37 4.44
CA ASN A 231 19.79 -19.71 4.66
C ASN A 231 21.10 -19.92 3.90
N THR A 232 21.11 -19.61 2.61
CA THR A 232 22.33 -19.75 1.78
C THR A 232 23.48 -18.90 2.33
N SER A 233 23.21 -17.66 2.71
CA SER A 233 24.25 -16.76 3.25
C SER A 233 24.72 -17.20 4.63
N TYR A 234 23.84 -17.74 5.47
CA TYR A 234 24.19 -18.26 6.79
C TYR A 234 25.06 -19.52 6.73
N GLU A 235 24.78 -20.43 5.78
CA GLU A 235 25.63 -21.60 5.54
C GLU A 235 27.05 -21.22 5.13
N HIS A 236 27.22 -20.17 4.31
CA HIS A 236 28.53 -19.66 3.93
C HIS A 236 29.24 -18.95 5.09
N TYR A 237 28.50 -18.30 5.98
CA TYR A 237 29.06 -17.60 7.14
C TYR A 237 29.65 -18.55 8.18
N ASN A 238 29.13 -19.78 8.27
CA ASN A 238 29.57 -20.79 9.25
C ASN A 238 30.68 -21.71 8.74
N LYS A 239 31.07 -21.58 7.47
CA LYS A 239 32.23 -22.27 6.88
C LYS A 239 33.49 -21.41 7.06
#